data_b46b54424680ad468efc7363093770f7
#
_entry.id   b46b54424680ad468efc7363093770f7
#
_cell.length_a   1.000
_cell.length_b   1.000
_cell.length_c   1.000
_cell.angle_alpha   90.00
_cell.angle_beta   90.00
_cell.angle_gamma   90.00
#
_symmetry.space_group_name_H-M   'P 1'
#
loop_
_entity.id
_entity.type
_entity.pdbx_description
1 polymer ?
#
loop_
_entity_poly.entity_id
_entity_poly.type
_entity_poly.pdbx_seq_one_letter_code
_entity_poly.pdbx_strand_id
1 'polypeptide(L)'
;MRPRTGVREGEGEDVISLNYRDSRPIYEQIKDGLRKLIVTGAMAPDEKLPSVRALATQLSINPNTIQRAYNELEGEGYIYSVPGKGSFASGNTGADEARKAELLSQVRELLAELRYLGVSNAELAALVKEEQA
;
A
#
# COMPACT_ATOMS: atom_id res chain seq x y z
N MET A 1 -3.01 -22.53 -14.25
CA MET A 1 -2.99 -21.08 -14.38
C MET A 1 -2.02 -20.45 -13.40
N ARG A 2 -1.19 -19.60 -13.89
CA ARG A 2 -0.23 -18.99 -13.00
C ARG A 2 -0.81 -17.77 -12.29
N PRO A 3 -0.31 -17.49 -11.11
CA PRO A 3 -0.79 -16.34 -10.37
C PRO A 3 -0.46 -15.03 -11.05
N ARG A 4 -1.28 -14.05 -10.80
CA ARG A 4 -1.06 -12.72 -11.30
C ARG A 4 -0.15 -11.98 -10.35
N THR A 5 0.79 -11.30 -10.89
CA THR A 5 1.63 -10.44 -10.07
C THR A 5 1.14 -9.02 -10.21
N GLY A 6 1.39 -8.24 -9.20
CA GLY A 6 1.02 -6.84 -9.23
C GLY A 6 1.90 -6.00 -10.11
N VAL A 7 3.09 -6.47 -10.41
CA VAL A 7 4.02 -5.76 -11.25
C VAL A 7 4.53 -6.73 -12.30
N ARG A 8 4.25 -6.42 -13.55
CA ARG A 8 4.58 -7.32 -14.63
C ARG A 8 5.55 -6.69 -15.59
N GLU A 9 6.65 -7.37 -15.80
CA GLU A 9 7.66 -6.88 -16.69
C GLU A 9 7.34 -7.26 -18.12
N GLY A 10 7.69 -6.36 -19.01
CA GLY A 10 7.60 -6.67 -20.42
C GLY A 10 6.21 -6.61 -21.00
N GLU A 11 5.25 -6.22 -20.22
CA GLU A 11 3.88 -6.15 -20.73
C GLU A 11 3.43 -4.75 -21.06
N GLY A 12 4.27 -3.77 -20.83
CA GLY A 12 3.92 -2.41 -21.17
C GLY A 12 2.83 -1.80 -20.34
N GLU A 13 2.36 -2.52 -19.35
CA GLU A 13 1.35 -2.01 -18.45
C GLU A 13 1.95 -1.84 -17.08
N ASP A 14 1.87 -0.62 -16.57
CA ASP A 14 2.31 -0.37 -15.21
C ASP A 14 1.17 -0.64 -14.27
N VAL A 15 1.38 -1.58 -13.38
CA VAL A 15 0.39 -1.87 -12.35
C VAL A 15 0.32 -0.74 -11.35
N ILE A 16 1.42 -0.01 -11.22
CA ILE A 16 1.47 1.17 -10.38
C ILE A 16 1.33 2.38 -11.26
N SER A 17 0.26 3.14 -11.04
CA SER A 17 0.03 4.36 -11.78
C SER A 17 0.61 5.54 -11.04
N LEU A 18 1.44 6.31 -11.72
CA LEU A 18 2.01 7.51 -11.15
C LEU A 18 1.26 8.73 -11.66
N ASN A 19 0.95 9.62 -10.75
CA ASN A 19 0.26 10.85 -11.10
C ASN A 19 1.15 12.03 -10.74
N TYR A 20 1.77 12.62 -11.77
CA TYR A 20 2.68 13.73 -11.53
C TYR A 20 1.98 15.02 -11.13
N ARG A 21 0.66 15.06 -11.24
CA ARG A 21 -0.12 16.20 -10.78
C ARG A 21 -0.49 16.08 -9.31
N ASP A 22 -0.34 14.88 -8.75
CA ASP A 22 -0.60 14.66 -7.33
C ASP A 22 0.50 15.37 -6.54
N SER A 23 0.11 16.07 -5.49
CA SER A 23 1.08 16.79 -4.65
C SER A 23 1.95 15.87 -3.83
N ARG A 24 1.57 14.59 -3.69
CA ARG A 24 2.37 13.66 -2.91
C ARG A 24 3.66 13.30 -3.65
N PRO A 25 4.76 13.14 -2.91
CA PRO A 25 5.99 12.70 -3.53
C PRO A 25 5.82 11.39 -4.27
N ILE A 26 6.63 11.20 -5.31
CA ILE A 26 6.54 9.99 -6.12
C ILE A 26 6.79 8.74 -5.29
N TYR A 27 7.74 8.79 -4.35
CA TYR A 27 8.02 7.60 -3.55
C TYR A 27 6.82 7.16 -2.73
N GLU A 28 5.99 8.11 -2.29
CA GLU A 28 4.78 7.77 -1.54
C GLU A 28 3.75 7.10 -2.44
N GLN A 29 3.64 7.55 -3.67
CA GLN A 29 2.71 6.93 -4.61
C GLN A 29 3.14 5.51 -4.93
N ILE A 30 4.44 5.28 -5.08
CA ILE A 30 4.97 3.94 -5.33
C ILE A 30 4.72 3.04 -4.12
N LYS A 31 5.01 3.56 -2.95
CA LYS A 31 4.80 2.84 -1.71
C LYS A 31 3.34 2.44 -1.53
N ASP A 32 2.43 3.40 -1.73
CA ASP A 32 0.99 3.15 -1.61
C ASP A 32 0.51 2.13 -2.63
N GLY A 33 1.00 2.22 -3.85
CA GLY A 33 0.62 1.27 -4.89
C GLY A 33 1.03 -0.14 -4.56
N LEU A 34 2.26 -0.32 -4.12
CA LEU A 34 2.76 -1.64 -3.74
C LEU A 34 2.03 -2.17 -2.51
N ARG A 35 1.84 -1.32 -1.50
CA ARG A 35 1.13 -1.72 -0.31
C ARG A 35 -0.28 -2.20 -0.64
N LYS A 36 -0.96 -1.49 -1.51
CA LYS A 36 -2.31 -1.86 -1.91
C LYS A 36 -2.33 -3.24 -2.59
N LEU A 37 -1.36 -3.51 -3.45
CA LEU A 37 -1.27 -4.81 -4.10
C LEU A 37 -1.08 -5.94 -3.09
N ILE A 38 -0.30 -5.69 -2.06
CA ILE A 38 -0.03 -6.69 -1.03
C ILE A 38 -1.25 -6.90 -0.15
N VAL A 39 -1.85 -5.80 0.30
CA VAL A 39 -2.98 -5.87 1.22
C VAL A 39 -4.19 -6.50 0.56
N THR A 40 -4.43 -6.20 -0.71
CA THR A 40 -5.59 -6.75 -1.41
C THR A 40 -5.38 -8.17 -1.92
N GLY A 41 -4.15 -8.67 -1.83
CA GLY A 41 -3.84 -10.02 -2.31
C GLY A 41 -3.55 -10.10 -3.80
N ALA A 42 -3.55 -8.95 -4.49
CA ALA A 42 -3.17 -8.94 -5.90
C ALA A 42 -1.74 -9.42 -6.05
N MET A 43 -0.90 -9.11 -5.08
CA MET A 43 0.42 -9.70 -4.96
C MET A 43 0.33 -10.73 -3.85
N ALA A 44 0.63 -11.98 -4.18
CA ALA A 44 0.45 -13.10 -3.25
C ALA A 44 1.50 -13.06 -2.13
N PRO A 45 1.18 -13.65 -0.97
CA PRO A 45 2.19 -13.79 0.08
C PRO A 45 3.44 -14.47 -0.45
N ASP A 46 4.59 -13.94 -0.05
CA ASP A 46 5.91 -14.45 -0.45
C ASP A 46 6.22 -14.29 -1.93
N GLU A 47 5.38 -13.58 -2.65
CA GLU A 47 5.66 -13.30 -4.05
C GLU A 47 6.83 -12.32 -4.14
N LYS A 48 7.74 -12.59 -5.06
CA LYS A 48 8.93 -11.76 -5.20
C LYS A 48 8.59 -10.44 -5.89
N LEU A 49 9.07 -9.36 -5.30
CA LEU A 49 8.96 -8.05 -5.93
C LEU A 49 10.02 -7.91 -7.01
N PRO A 50 9.79 -7.04 -8.01
CA PRO A 50 10.86 -6.73 -8.94
C PRO A 50 11.99 -6.06 -8.20
N SER A 51 13.22 -6.20 -8.72
CA SER A 51 14.34 -5.53 -8.10
C SER A 51 14.15 -4.02 -8.17
N VAL A 52 14.84 -3.30 -7.31
CA VAL A 52 14.79 -1.84 -7.32
C VAL A 52 15.15 -1.32 -8.71
N ARG A 53 16.19 -1.88 -9.30
CA ARG A 53 16.65 -1.44 -10.61
C ARG A 53 15.61 -1.74 -11.69
N ALA A 54 15.02 -2.92 -11.65
CA ALA A 54 14.03 -3.31 -12.65
C ALA A 54 12.81 -2.40 -12.59
N LEU A 55 12.32 -2.14 -11.38
CA LEU A 55 11.15 -1.28 -11.23
C LEU A 55 11.47 0.17 -11.61
N ALA A 56 12.65 0.63 -11.25
CA ALA A 56 13.08 1.98 -11.60
C ALA A 56 13.12 2.15 -13.12
N THR A 57 13.63 1.13 -13.82
CA THR A 57 13.68 1.16 -15.27
C THR A 57 12.27 1.13 -15.87
N GLN A 58 11.43 0.26 -15.33
CA GLN A 58 10.06 0.11 -15.81
C GLN A 58 9.26 1.40 -15.68
N LEU A 59 9.42 2.07 -14.57
CA LEU A 59 8.67 3.30 -14.29
C LEU A 59 9.39 4.57 -14.72
N SER A 60 10.63 4.44 -15.20
CA SER A 60 11.48 5.59 -15.55
C SER A 60 11.67 6.53 -14.35
N ILE A 61 11.95 5.94 -13.21
CA ILE A 61 12.13 6.65 -11.94
C ILE A 61 13.53 6.39 -11.41
N ASN A 62 14.07 7.35 -10.67
CA ASN A 62 15.36 7.20 -10.04
C ASN A 62 15.35 6.00 -9.09
N PRO A 63 16.35 5.09 -9.19
CA PRO A 63 16.41 3.94 -8.29
C PRO A 63 16.40 4.30 -6.81
N ASN A 64 16.97 5.45 -6.44
CA ASN A 64 16.95 5.86 -5.04
C ASN A 64 15.54 6.09 -4.53
N THR A 65 14.66 6.59 -5.39
CA THR A 65 13.27 6.80 -5.05
C THR A 65 12.57 5.46 -4.79
N ILE A 66 12.86 4.48 -5.64
CA ILE A 66 12.31 3.13 -5.47
C ILE A 66 12.85 2.51 -4.19
N GLN A 67 14.16 2.66 -3.95
CA GLN A 67 14.78 2.10 -2.76
C GLN A 67 14.16 2.67 -1.49
N ARG A 68 13.87 3.97 -1.48
CA ARG A 68 13.22 4.57 -0.33
C ARG A 68 11.85 3.96 -0.06
N ALA A 69 11.07 3.76 -1.11
CA ALA A 69 9.76 3.14 -0.96
C ALA A 69 9.88 1.73 -0.40
N TYR A 70 10.83 0.95 -0.92
CA TYR A 70 11.04 -0.42 -0.43
C TYR A 70 11.48 -0.43 1.03
N ASN A 71 12.40 0.48 1.39
CA ASN A 71 12.88 0.54 2.77
C ASN A 71 11.74 0.82 3.74
N GLU A 72 10.84 1.74 3.36
CA GLU A 72 9.72 2.06 4.23
C GLU A 72 8.71 0.93 4.30
N LEU A 73 8.46 0.25 3.18
CA LEU A 73 7.57 -0.90 3.19
C LEU A 73 8.12 -2.01 4.06
N GLU A 74 9.43 -2.22 4.01
CA GLU A 74 10.06 -3.25 4.84
C GLU A 74 9.98 -2.87 6.31
N GLY A 75 10.23 -1.60 6.62
CA GLY A 75 10.12 -1.13 8.00
C GLY A 75 8.70 -1.26 8.56
N GLU A 76 7.71 -1.20 7.70
CA GLU A 76 6.32 -1.32 8.11
C GLU A 76 5.80 -2.75 8.04
N GLY A 77 6.63 -3.69 7.61
CA GLY A 77 6.26 -5.10 7.61
C GLY A 77 5.51 -5.60 6.40
N TYR A 78 5.39 -4.78 5.35
CA TYR A 78 4.68 -5.21 4.14
C TYR A 78 5.54 -6.07 3.23
N ILE A 79 6.86 -5.91 3.29
CA ILE A 79 7.77 -6.75 2.53
C ILE A 79 8.94 -7.16 3.44
N TYR A 80 9.67 -8.17 2.99
CA TYR A 80 10.89 -8.59 3.68
C TYR A 80 11.95 -8.90 2.64
N SER A 81 13.21 -8.74 3.04
CA SER A 81 14.34 -8.96 2.15
C SER A 81 15.09 -10.22 2.55
N VAL A 82 15.52 -10.95 1.53
CA VAL A 82 16.37 -12.11 1.75
C VAL A 82 17.68 -11.85 1.00
N PRO A 83 18.80 -11.77 1.73
CA PRO A 83 20.08 -11.44 1.09
C PRO A 83 20.39 -12.39 -0.07
N GLY A 84 20.78 -11.81 -1.19
CA GLY A 84 21.10 -12.57 -2.38
C GLY A 84 19.90 -13.06 -3.16
N LYS A 85 18.70 -12.89 -2.64
CA LYS A 85 17.50 -13.38 -3.32
C LYS A 85 16.51 -12.30 -3.68
N GLY A 86 16.45 -11.22 -2.92
CA GLY A 86 15.59 -10.08 -3.24
C GLY A 86 14.59 -9.76 -2.15
N SER A 87 13.56 -9.04 -2.54
CA SER A 87 12.48 -8.62 -1.64
C SER A 87 11.18 -9.34 -1.99
N PHE A 88 10.41 -9.64 -0.96
CA PHE A 88 9.21 -10.47 -1.10
C PHE A 88 8.06 -9.86 -0.32
N ALA A 89 6.84 -10.08 -0.82
CA ALA A 89 5.65 -9.62 -0.12
C ALA A 89 5.43 -10.43 1.14
N SER A 90 5.09 -9.75 2.24
CA SER A 90 4.87 -10.43 3.51
C SER A 90 3.48 -11.08 3.62
N GLY A 91 2.56 -10.65 2.78
CA GLY A 91 1.22 -11.17 2.87
C GLY A 91 0.45 -10.56 4.04
N ASN A 92 -0.50 -11.31 4.56
CA ASN A 92 -1.30 -10.85 5.69
C ASN A 92 -0.50 -11.03 6.96
N THR A 93 0.11 -9.98 7.42
CA THR A 93 1.03 -10.03 8.55
C THR A 93 0.40 -9.45 9.81
N GLY A 94 1.08 -9.71 10.94
CA GLY A 94 0.68 -9.09 12.18
C GLY A 94 0.75 -7.57 12.13
N ALA A 95 1.62 -7.02 11.29
CA ALA A 95 1.73 -5.58 11.13
C ALA A 95 0.44 -4.99 10.55
N ASP A 96 -0.17 -5.68 9.57
CA ASP A 96 -1.43 -5.24 9.00
C ASP A 96 -2.55 -5.28 10.01
N GLU A 97 -2.62 -6.35 10.81
CA GLU A 97 -3.64 -6.47 11.83
C GLU A 97 -3.47 -5.43 12.93
N ALA A 98 -2.23 -5.19 13.32
CA ALA A 98 -1.94 -4.16 14.33
C ALA A 98 -2.33 -2.78 13.82
N ARG A 99 -2.03 -2.47 12.57
CA ARG A 99 -2.38 -1.18 11.98
C ARG A 99 -3.89 -1.01 11.88
N LYS A 100 -4.59 -2.07 11.48
CA LYS A 100 -6.06 -2.01 11.42
C LYS A 100 -6.65 -1.73 12.78
N ALA A 101 -6.17 -2.42 13.80
CA ALA A 101 -6.66 -2.22 15.17
C ALA A 101 -6.42 -0.79 15.63
N GLU A 102 -5.25 -0.26 15.32
CA GLU A 102 -4.89 1.11 15.67
C GLU A 102 -5.82 2.11 15.00
N LEU A 103 -6.06 1.92 13.70
CA LEU A 103 -6.94 2.82 12.97
C LEU A 103 -8.38 2.74 13.46
N LEU A 104 -8.86 1.53 13.76
CA LEU A 104 -10.20 1.38 14.31
C LEU A 104 -10.34 2.06 15.64
N SER A 105 -9.29 2.00 16.47
CA SER A 105 -9.29 2.69 17.75
C SER A 105 -9.43 4.19 17.55
N GLN A 106 -8.69 4.76 16.60
CA GLN A 106 -8.78 6.17 16.30
C GLN A 106 -10.17 6.55 15.81
N VAL A 107 -10.77 5.71 14.98
CA VAL A 107 -12.12 5.96 14.49
C VAL A 107 -13.11 5.99 15.65
N ARG A 108 -12.98 5.05 16.60
CA ARG A 108 -13.88 5.02 17.74
C ARG A 108 -13.77 6.29 18.57
N GLU A 109 -12.56 6.78 18.76
CA GLU A 109 -12.36 8.02 19.51
C GLU A 109 -12.99 9.21 18.81
N LEU A 110 -12.80 9.29 17.48
CA LEU A 110 -13.38 10.37 16.71
C LEU A 110 -14.89 10.31 16.69
N LEU A 111 -15.46 9.11 16.60
CA LEU A 111 -16.91 8.95 16.63
C LEU A 111 -17.49 9.41 17.97
N ALA A 112 -16.81 9.07 19.06
CA ALA A 112 -17.27 9.48 20.38
C ALA A 112 -17.30 11.00 20.49
N GLU A 113 -16.26 11.64 19.98
CA GLU A 113 -16.17 13.09 20.01
C GLU A 113 -17.23 13.74 19.16
N LEU A 114 -17.48 13.20 17.97
CA LEU A 114 -18.52 13.72 17.08
C LEU A 114 -19.90 13.58 17.69
N ARG A 115 -20.17 12.45 18.34
CA ARG A 115 -21.45 12.27 19.04
C ARG A 115 -21.61 13.28 20.17
N TYR A 116 -20.54 13.53 20.89
CA TYR A 116 -20.54 14.54 21.94
C TYR A 116 -20.89 15.92 21.37
N LEU A 117 -20.45 16.21 20.15
CA LEU A 117 -20.73 17.48 19.49
C LEU A 117 -22.08 17.49 18.79
N GLY A 118 -22.86 16.44 18.92
CA GLY A 118 -24.23 16.42 18.42
C GLY A 118 -24.43 15.79 17.06
N VAL A 119 -23.41 15.19 16.49
CA VAL A 119 -23.55 14.51 15.20
C VAL A 119 -24.30 13.20 15.41
N SER A 120 -25.35 12.99 14.63
CA SER A 120 -26.18 11.80 14.79
C SER A 120 -25.55 10.57 14.16
N ASN A 121 -26.00 9.39 14.61
CA ASN A 121 -25.53 8.15 14.02
C ASN A 121 -25.91 8.06 12.55
N ALA A 122 -27.05 8.64 12.17
CA ALA A 122 -27.47 8.65 10.76
C ALA A 122 -26.47 9.44 9.90
N GLU A 123 -26.00 10.58 10.40
CA GLU A 123 -24.99 11.36 9.71
C GLU A 123 -23.69 10.59 9.58
N LEU A 124 -23.28 9.91 10.64
CA LEU A 124 -22.03 9.14 10.62
C LEU A 124 -22.13 7.97 9.64
N ALA A 125 -23.28 7.30 9.60
CA ALA A 125 -23.49 6.21 8.65
C ALA A 125 -23.47 6.72 7.22
N ALA A 126 -24.04 7.91 6.98
CA ALA A 126 -24.03 8.51 5.65
C ALA A 126 -22.61 8.82 5.20
N LEU A 127 -21.78 9.28 6.12
CA LEU A 127 -20.39 9.58 5.80
C LEU A 127 -19.65 8.33 5.32
N VAL A 128 -19.85 7.20 6.00
CA VAL A 128 -19.22 5.95 5.59
C VAL A 128 -19.68 5.55 4.19
N LYS A 129 -20.96 5.72 3.90
CA LYS A 129 -21.48 5.38 2.58
C LYS A 129 -20.91 6.26 1.49
N GLU A 130 -20.72 7.54 1.77
CA GLU A 130 -20.16 8.46 0.80
C GLU A 130 -18.75 8.06 0.39
N GLU A 131 -18.00 7.45 1.31
CA GLU A 131 -16.61 7.07 1.03
C GLU A 131 -16.50 5.74 0.31
N GLN A 132 -17.61 5.12 -0.01
CA GLN A 132 -17.60 3.84 -0.74
C GLN A 132 -17.43 3.98 -2.24
N ALA A 133 -17.49 5.17 -2.74
CA ALA A 133 -17.48 5.41 -4.18
C ALA A 133 -16.23 4.87 -4.88
#